data_540d847f3529c1da5b7a72f685c44d60
#
_entry.id   540d847f3529c1da5b7a72f685c44d60
#
_cell.length_a   1.000
_cell.length_b   1.000
_cell.length_c   1.000
_cell.angle_alpha   90.00
_cell.angle_beta   90.00
_cell.angle_gamma   90.00
#
_symmetry.space_group_name_H-M   'P 1'
#
loop_
_entity.id
_entity.type
_entity.pdbx_description
1 polymer ?
#
loop_
_entity_poly.entity_id
_entity_poly.type
_entity_poly.pdbx_seq_one_letter_code
_entity_poly.pdbx_strand_id
1 'polypeptide(L)'
;QAKEINGIKVAFLGYTYGLSNENEITDEEKKSANIYSEELAQKDIEYAKQNSNYIIAIMHWGDVNSSEISEYQRNITAFLVKNGVDMILGSHPSVVEPMEIIQTEEGKNVLVAYSLGNYISTLKYANADVELILNIQIAKSLDSDKAVLQKVDYTPIYVLDNGTKAENRFELTDMKKFAQDYANGDTSRISRKTYDSIISKLEKLQSPCTRTGMNK
;
A
#
# COMPACT_ATOMS: atom_id res chain seq x y z
N GLN A 1 14.49 -6.84 -7.91
CA GLN A 1 15.69 -6.26 -7.33
C GLN A 1 15.77 -6.63 -5.85
N ALA A 2 16.94 -7.04 -5.35
CA ALA A 2 17.17 -7.29 -3.93
C ALA A 2 18.04 -6.17 -3.32
N LYS A 3 17.73 -5.79 -2.08
CA LYS A 3 18.46 -4.79 -1.30
C LYS A 3 18.72 -5.34 0.10
N GLU A 4 19.95 -5.20 0.60
CA GLU A 4 20.28 -5.55 1.97
C GLU A 4 20.04 -4.35 2.90
N ILE A 5 19.26 -4.57 3.95
CA ILE A 5 18.90 -3.56 4.96
C ILE A 5 19.12 -4.18 6.33
N ASN A 6 20.11 -3.68 7.08
CA ASN A 6 20.44 -4.16 8.43
C ASN A 6 20.63 -5.70 8.49
N GLY A 7 21.32 -6.29 7.51
CA GLY A 7 21.57 -7.72 7.43
C GLY A 7 20.39 -8.58 6.95
N ILE A 8 19.29 -7.95 6.52
CA ILE A 8 18.14 -8.62 5.90
C ILE A 8 18.13 -8.29 4.41
N LYS A 9 18.21 -9.30 3.55
CA LYS A 9 18.06 -9.16 2.10
C LYS A 9 16.58 -9.13 1.75
N VAL A 10 16.07 -7.98 1.29
CA VAL A 10 14.69 -7.78 0.87
C VAL A 10 14.63 -7.75 -0.65
N ALA A 11 13.84 -8.65 -1.24
CA ALA A 11 13.51 -8.60 -2.67
C ALA A 11 12.27 -7.74 -2.89
N PHE A 12 12.32 -6.90 -3.92
CA PHE A 12 11.19 -6.10 -4.39
C PHE A 12 10.83 -6.57 -5.80
N LEU A 13 9.59 -7.07 -5.94
CA LEU A 13 8.98 -7.48 -7.20
C LEU A 13 7.90 -6.47 -7.54
N GLY A 14 7.99 -5.82 -8.70
CA GLY A 14 7.04 -4.79 -9.12
C GLY A 14 6.25 -5.21 -10.35
N TYR A 15 4.93 -5.08 -10.30
CA TYR A 15 4.03 -5.45 -11.41
C TYR A 15 2.95 -4.41 -11.62
N THR A 16 2.52 -4.27 -12.88
CA THR A 16 1.32 -3.52 -13.25
C THR A 16 0.28 -4.46 -13.87
N TYR A 17 -1.00 -4.15 -13.66
CA TYR A 17 -2.10 -4.90 -14.26
C TYR A 17 -2.22 -4.70 -15.78
N GLY A 18 -1.66 -3.62 -16.31
CA GLY A 18 -1.73 -3.25 -17.72
C GLY A 18 -1.02 -1.93 -17.98
N LEU A 19 -1.13 -1.45 -19.20
CA LEU A 19 -0.57 -0.19 -19.67
C LEU A 19 -1.70 0.70 -20.18
N SER A 20 -1.62 1.99 -19.85
CA SER A 20 -2.48 2.99 -20.48
C SER A 20 -2.07 3.13 -21.94
N ASN A 21 -3.05 3.24 -22.85
CA ASN A 21 -2.81 3.47 -24.27
C ASN A 21 -2.03 2.34 -24.97
N GLU A 22 -2.31 1.07 -24.66
CA GLU A 22 -1.62 -0.10 -25.24
C GLU A 22 -1.54 -0.09 -26.77
N ASN A 23 -2.49 0.59 -27.44
CA ASN A 23 -2.52 0.72 -28.90
C ASN A 23 -1.58 1.82 -29.44
N GLU A 24 -1.04 2.68 -28.58
CA GLU A 24 -0.18 3.82 -28.95
C GLU A 24 1.29 3.56 -28.65
N ILE A 25 1.60 2.45 -27.95
CA ILE A 25 2.96 2.09 -27.57
C ILE A 25 3.44 0.88 -28.37
N THR A 26 4.72 0.87 -28.68
CA THR A 26 5.38 -0.20 -29.42
C THR A 26 5.57 -1.46 -28.54
N ASP A 27 5.74 -2.62 -29.18
CA ASP A 27 6.04 -3.86 -28.46
C ASP A 27 7.35 -3.81 -27.67
N GLU A 28 8.28 -2.95 -28.06
CA GLU A 28 9.54 -2.72 -27.36
C GLU A 28 9.34 -1.89 -26.10
N GLU A 29 8.49 -0.88 -26.13
CA GLU A 29 8.09 -0.10 -24.95
C GLU A 29 7.28 -0.94 -23.97
N LYS A 30 6.40 -1.84 -24.44
CA LYS A 30 5.68 -2.81 -23.59
C LYS A 30 6.62 -3.71 -22.80
N LYS A 31 7.75 -4.11 -23.37
CA LYS A 31 8.75 -4.94 -22.67
C LYS A 31 9.47 -4.21 -21.53
N SER A 32 9.38 -2.88 -21.46
CA SER A 32 9.97 -2.10 -20.37
C SER A 32 9.14 -2.14 -19.08
N ALA A 33 7.88 -2.62 -19.14
CA ALA A 33 6.98 -2.73 -18.02
C ALA A 33 6.74 -4.20 -17.63
N ASN A 34 6.77 -4.51 -16.35
CA ASN A 34 6.41 -5.82 -15.84
C ASN A 34 4.88 -5.94 -15.74
N ILE A 35 4.23 -6.29 -16.85
CA ILE A 35 2.80 -6.61 -16.82
C ILE A 35 2.63 -7.94 -16.09
N TYR A 36 1.74 -7.94 -15.09
CA TYR A 36 1.53 -9.12 -14.25
C TYR A 36 1.03 -10.32 -15.08
N SER A 37 1.68 -11.45 -14.87
CA SER A 37 1.15 -12.78 -15.19
C SER A 37 1.61 -13.75 -14.10
N GLU A 38 0.83 -14.81 -13.87
CA GLU A 38 1.21 -15.83 -12.88
C GLU A 38 2.54 -16.49 -13.22
N GLU A 39 2.80 -16.75 -14.51
CA GLU A 39 4.06 -17.36 -14.98
C GLU A 39 5.26 -16.46 -14.65
N LEU A 40 5.19 -15.15 -14.95
CA LEU A 40 6.24 -14.20 -14.64
C LEU A 40 6.44 -14.09 -13.13
N ALA A 41 5.37 -13.93 -12.38
CA ALA A 41 5.42 -13.79 -10.92
C ALA A 41 6.00 -15.04 -10.25
N GLN A 42 5.62 -16.23 -10.69
CA GLN A 42 6.18 -17.50 -10.18
C GLN A 42 7.68 -17.57 -10.38
N LYS A 43 8.17 -17.28 -11.58
CA LYS A 43 9.59 -17.27 -11.90
C LYS A 43 10.39 -16.28 -11.04
N ASP A 44 9.85 -15.07 -10.88
CA ASP A 44 10.48 -14.01 -10.09
C ASP A 44 10.51 -14.37 -8.60
N ILE A 45 9.42 -14.96 -8.07
CA ILE A 45 9.33 -15.42 -6.68
C ILE A 45 10.33 -16.55 -6.41
N GLU A 46 10.42 -17.53 -7.32
CA GLU A 46 11.38 -18.63 -7.19
C GLU A 46 12.84 -18.12 -7.13
N TYR A 47 13.18 -17.15 -7.99
CA TYR A 47 14.47 -16.49 -7.93
C TYR A 47 14.67 -15.71 -6.63
N ALA A 48 13.67 -14.96 -6.19
CA ALA A 48 13.72 -14.17 -4.96
C ALA A 48 13.89 -15.04 -3.71
N LYS A 49 13.23 -16.20 -3.65
CA LYS A 49 13.37 -17.17 -2.54
C LYS A 49 14.80 -17.65 -2.33
N GLN A 50 15.57 -17.79 -3.41
CA GLN A 50 16.96 -18.23 -3.38
C GLN A 50 17.94 -17.10 -3.01
N ASN A 51 17.53 -15.84 -3.19
CA ASN A 51 18.43 -14.68 -3.12
C ASN A 51 18.04 -13.65 -2.05
N SER A 52 16.96 -13.90 -1.30
CA SER A 52 16.49 -12.95 -0.28
C SER A 52 15.92 -13.63 0.97
N ASN A 53 15.81 -12.85 2.04
CA ASN A 53 15.23 -13.28 3.31
C ASN A 53 13.74 -12.89 3.43
N TYR A 54 13.29 -11.89 2.63
CA TYR A 54 11.95 -11.34 2.64
C TYR A 54 11.56 -10.84 1.25
N ILE A 55 10.35 -11.14 0.80
CA ILE A 55 9.86 -10.81 -0.54
C ILE A 55 8.67 -9.87 -0.44
N ILE A 56 8.80 -8.68 -1.03
CA ILE A 56 7.73 -7.68 -1.13
C ILE A 56 7.29 -7.57 -2.58
N ALA A 57 5.99 -7.81 -2.84
CA ALA A 57 5.36 -7.50 -4.13
C ALA A 57 4.76 -6.10 -4.10
N ILE A 58 5.11 -5.28 -5.08
CA ILE A 58 4.56 -3.94 -5.30
C ILE A 58 3.63 -4.04 -6.50
N MET A 59 2.33 -3.81 -6.29
CA MET A 59 1.29 -4.03 -7.28
C MET A 59 0.64 -2.71 -7.68
N HIS A 60 0.58 -2.46 -8.99
CA HIS A 60 -0.23 -1.40 -9.56
C HIS A 60 -1.49 -2.03 -10.16
N TRP A 61 -2.61 -1.98 -9.43
CA TRP A 61 -3.79 -2.78 -9.68
C TRP A 61 -5.09 -2.16 -9.13
N GLY A 62 -6.24 -2.81 -9.38
CA GLY A 62 -7.52 -2.40 -8.82
C GLY A 62 -8.27 -1.39 -9.69
N ASP A 63 -9.40 -0.92 -9.20
CA ASP A 63 -10.27 0.00 -9.91
C ASP A 63 -10.09 1.44 -9.42
N VAL A 64 -9.93 2.39 -10.34
CA VAL A 64 -9.74 3.82 -10.00
C VAL A 64 -10.93 4.33 -9.20
N ASN A 65 -10.65 5.01 -8.09
CA ASN A 65 -11.61 5.58 -7.13
C ASN A 65 -12.49 4.56 -6.39
N SER A 66 -12.20 3.30 -6.47
CA SER A 66 -12.86 2.28 -5.65
C SER A 66 -12.12 2.12 -4.32
N SER A 67 -12.86 2.10 -3.21
CA SER A 67 -12.34 1.66 -1.90
C SER A 67 -12.61 0.17 -1.63
N GLU A 68 -13.21 -0.53 -2.59
CA GLU A 68 -13.56 -1.94 -2.51
C GLU A 68 -12.50 -2.78 -3.22
N ILE A 69 -12.08 -3.86 -2.58
CA ILE A 69 -11.13 -4.82 -3.14
C ILE A 69 -11.81 -5.61 -4.27
N SER A 70 -11.29 -5.51 -5.49
CA SER A 70 -11.80 -6.25 -6.65
C SER A 70 -11.49 -7.75 -6.55
N GLU A 71 -12.25 -8.57 -7.28
CA GLU A 71 -11.97 -10.01 -7.40
C GLU A 71 -10.59 -10.27 -8.02
N TYR A 72 -10.18 -9.43 -8.97
CA TYR A 72 -8.85 -9.50 -9.58
C TYR A 72 -7.73 -9.32 -8.54
N GLN A 73 -7.84 -8.33 -7.66
CA GLN A 73 -6.88 -8.13 -6.57
C GLN A 73 -6.84 -9.33 -5.61
N ARG A 74 -8.00 -9.89 -5.26
CA ARG A 74 -8.09 -11.07 -4.38
C ARG A 74 -7.42 -12.30 -4.99
N ASN A 75 -7.65 -12.56 -6.28
CA ASN A 75 -7.08 -13.71 -6.99
C ASN A 75 -5.55 -13.61 -7.06
N ILE A 76 -5.02 -12.44 -7.40
CA ILE A 76 -3.56 -12.20 -7.41
C ILE A 76 -2.98 -12.33 -6.00
N THR A 77 -3.65 -11.76 -4.99
CA THR A 77 -3.22 -11.88 -3.59
C THR A 77 -3.09 -13.35 -3.18
N ALA A 78 -4.11 -14.16 -3.45
CA ALA A 78 -4.10 -15.58 -3.13
C ALA A 78 -2.93 -16.30 -3.82
N PHE A 79 -2.69 -16.02 -5.10
CA PHE A 79 -1.57 -16.58 -5.84
C PHE A 79 -0.21 -16.19 -5.26
N LEU A 80 0.02 -14.89 -5.01
CA LEU A 80 1.29 -14.38 -4.50
C LEU A 80 1.60 -14.92 -3.10
N VAL A 81 0.61 -14.93 -2.19
CA VAL A 81 0.75 -15.46 -0.84
C VAL A 81 1.05 -16.95 -0.85
N LYS A 82 0.29 -17.74 -1.64
CA LYS A 82 0.53 -19.18 -1.83
C LYS A 82 1.92 -19.49 -2.35
N ASN A 83 2.45 -18.63 -3.23
CA ASN A 83 3.79 -18.80 -3.80
C ASN A 83 4.92 -18.22 -2.93
N GLY A 84 4.60 -17.66 -1.75
CA GLY A 84 5.59 -17.32 -0.72
C GLY A 84 6.04 -15.88 -0.68
N VAL A 85 5.28 -14.95 -1.26
CA VAL A 85 5.46 -13.51 -1.01
C VAL A 85 5.19 -13.23 0.47
N ASP A 86 5.99 -12.35 1.08
CA ASP A 86 5.92 -12.02 2.50
C ASP A 86 5.10 -10.77 2.79
N MET A 87 4.91 -9.92 1.78
CA MET A 87 4.14 -8.68 1.88
C MET A 87 3.69 -8.22 0.48
N ILE A 88 2.49 -7.64 0.41
CA ILE A 88 1.95 -7.04 -0.80
C ILE A 88 1.59 -5.58 -0.52
N LEU A 89 2.12 -4.67 -1.35
CA LEU A 89 1.84 -3.24 -1.30
C LEU A 89 1.21 -2.80 -2.63
N GLY A 90 -0.07 -2.43 -2.56
CA GLY A 90 -0.85 -2.02 -3.72
C GLY A 90 -0.92 -0.51 -3.90
N SER A 91 -1.16 -0.11 -5.15
CA SER A 91 -1.40 1.25 -5.60
C SER A 91 -2.28 1.24 -6.85
N HIS A 92 -2.68 2.37 -7.36
CA HIS A 92 -3.50 2.66 -8.54
C HIS A 92 -4.91 3.19 -8.21
N PRO A 93 -5.70 2.65 -7.26
CA PRO A 93 -7.05 3.15 -7.00
C PRO A 93 -7.12 4.64 -6.66
N SER A 94 -6.00 5.25 -6.29
CA SER A 94 -5.89 6.66 -5.88
C SER A 94 -6.69 7.02 -4.62
N VAL A 95 -7.23 6.02 -3.94
CA VAL A 95 -7.88 6.10 -2.63
C VAL A 95 -7.37 4.96 -1.76
N VAL A 96 -7.47 5.10 -0.45
CA VAL A 96 -7.10 4.03 0.48
C VAL A 96 -8.08 2.87 0.36
N GLU A 97 -7.57 1.68 0.15
CA GLU A 97 -8.30 0.42 0.25
C GLU A 97 -7.95 -0.31 1.55
N PRO A 98 -8.73 -1.33 1.94
CA PRO A 98 -8.46 -2.12 3.14
C PRO A 98 -7.05 -2.70 3.18
N MET A 99 -6.59 -2.98 4.39
CA MET A 99 -5.40 -3.78 4.68
C MET A 99 -5.81 -5.01 5.45
N GLU A 100 -5.14 -6.13 5.19
CA GLU A 100 -5.35 -7.36 5.94
C GLU A 100 -4.03 -8.06 6.26
N ILE A 101 -4.04 -8.86 7.33
CA ILE A 101 -2.97 -9.80 7.64
C ILE A 101 -3.51 -11.20 7.37
N ILE A 102 -2.98 -11.84 6.34
CA ILE A 102 -3.31 -13.21 5.97
C ILE A 102 -2.34 -14.14 6.72
N GLN A 103 -2.90 -15.10 7.47
CA GLN A 103 -2.10 -16.15 8.07
C GLN A 103 -2.06 -17.34 7.11
N THR A 104 -0.84 -17.73 6.69
CA THR A 104 -0.64 -18.90 5.84
C THR A 104 -0.84 -20.20 6.66
N GLU A 105 -0.96 -21.35 5.98
CA GLU A 105 -1.05 -22.67 6.64
C GLU A 105 0.17 -22.97 7.52
N GLU A 106 1.33 -22.41 7.17
CA GLU A 106 2.58 -22.54 7.94
C GLU A 106 2.63 -21.57 9.14
N GLY A 107 1.57 -20.80 9.40
CA GLY A 107 1.47 -19.84 10.49
C GLY A 107 2.17 -18.50 10.25
N LYS A 108 2.66 -18.24 9.03
CA LYS A 108 3.30 -16.99 8.67
C LYS A 108 2.26 -15.89 8.46
N ASN A 109 2.53 -14.69 8.98
CA ASN A 109 1.70 -13.50 8.74
C ASN A 109 2.19 -12.74 7.50
N VAL A 110 1.30 -12.54 6.54
CA VAL A 110 1.54 -11.76 5.31
C VAL A 110 0.66 -10.50 5.35
N LEU A 111 1.28 -9.33 5.32
CA LEU A 111 0.55 -8.07 5.20
C LEU A 111 0.18 -7.83 3.74
N VAL A 112 -1.09 -7.53 3.51
CA VAL A 112 -1.60 -7.05 2.22
C VAL A 112 -2.21 -5.67 2.43
N ALA A 113 -1.60 -4.64 1.84
CA ALA A 113 -2.18 -3.31 1.74
C ALA A 113 -2.63 -3.14 0.28
N TYR A 114 -3.94 -3.16 0.04
CA TYR A 114 -4.47 -3.16 -1.32
C TYR A 114 -4.27 -1.82 -2.02
N SER A 115 -4.43 -0.70 -1.31
CA SER A 115 -4.00 0.62 -1.75
C SER A 115 -3.70 1.54 -0.58
N LEU A 116 -2.58 2.26 -0.66
CA LEU A 116 -2.19 3.26 0.34
C LEU A 116 -2.68 4.67 -0.01
N GLY A 117 -3.42 4.82 -1.12
CA GLY A 117 -3.82 6.11 -1.67
C GLY A 117 -2.86 6.64 -2.73
N ASN A 118 -2.77 7.96 -2.88
CA ASN A 118 -2.06 8.63 -3.98
C ASN A 118 -0.89 9.51 -3.53
N TYR A 119 -0.57 9.52 -2.25
CA TYR A 119 0.43 10.29 -1.53
C TYR A 119 0.20 11.81 -1.59
N ILE A 120 0.35 12.45 -2.74
CA ILE A 120 0.01 13.87 -2.96
C ILE A 120 -0.50 14.04 -4.39
N SER A 121 -1.66 14.66 -4.53
CA SER A 121 -2.34 14.76 -5.82
C SER A 121 -3.29 15.95 -5.87
N THR A 122 -3.61 16.37 -7.08
CA THR A 122 -4.67 17.36 -7.37
C THR A 122 -6.02 16.72 -7.64
N LEU A 123 -6.13 15.40 -7.53
CA LEU A 123 -7.37 14.67 -7.76
C LEU A 123 -8.45 15.09 -6.76
N LYS A 124 -9.67 15.27 -7.26
CA LYS A 124 -10.83 15.72 -6.46
C LYS A 124 -11.91 14.65 -6.33
N TYR A 125 -11.48 13.40 -6.27
CA TYR A 125 -12.40 12.31 -5.99
C TYR A 125 -12.73 12.22 -4.50
N ALA A 126 -13.82 11.59 -4.17
CA ALA A 126 -14.15 11.32 -2.77
C ALA A 126 -13.02 10.49 -2.13
N ASN A 127 -12.49 10.97 -1.01
CA ASN A 127 -11.40 10.36 -0.24
C ASN A 127 -10.02 10.30 -0.94
N ALA A 128 -9.82 10.95 -2.10
CA ALA A 128 -8.50 11.07 -2.73
C ALA A 128 -7.57 12.09 -2.03
N ASP A 129 -8.00 12.63 -0.92
CA ASP A 129 -7.27 13.53 -0.01
C ASP A 129 -6.81 12.82 1.29
N VAL A 130 -7.00 11.50 1.35
CA VAL A 130 -6.57 10.64 2.47
C VAL A 130 -5.60 9.59 1.98
N GLU A 131 -4.46 9.50 2.67
CA GLU A 131 -3.33 8.64 2.33
C GLU A 131 -2.84 7.90 3.57
N LEU A 132 -2.10 6.82 3.38
CA LEU A 132 -1.45 6.11 4.47
C LEU A 132 0.07 6.04 4.27
N ILE A 133 0.81 6.37 5.32
CA ILE A 133 2.22 6.00 5.43
C ILE A 133 2.31 4.76 6.30
N LEU A 134 2.80 3.65 5.75
CA LEU A 134 3.05 2.43 6.50
C LEU A 134 4.40 2.49 7.20
N ASN A 135 4.40 2.11 8.48
CA ASN A 135 5.59 1.87 9.28
C ASN A 135 5.66 0.36 9.57
N ILE A 136 6.63 -0.30 8.98
CA ILE A 136 6.75 -1.75 9.02
C ILE A 136 8.05 -2.14 9.69
N GLN A 137 7.97 -3.09 10.61
CA GLN A 137 9.13 -3.72 11.20
C GLN A 137 9.16 -5.20 10.80
N ILE A 138 10.26 -5.59 10.17
CA ILE A 138 10.58 -6.99 9.89
C ILE A 138 11.78 -7.41 10.74
N ALA A 139 11.78 -8.64 11.17
CA ALA A 139 12.87 -9.19 11.98
C ALA A 139 13.31 -10.56 11.43
N LYS A 140 14.59 -10.84 11.58
CA LYS A 140 15.22 -12.13 11.22
C LYS A 140 15.79 -12.75 12.50
N SER A 141 15.42 -14.00 12.78
CA SER A 141 16.06 -14.79 13.85
C SER A 141 17.49 -15.17 13.46
N LEU A 142 18.35 -15.38 14.45
CA LEU A 142 19.70 -15.93 14.23
C LEU A 142 19.65 -17.37 13.72
N ASP A 143 18.59 -18.10 14.04
CA ASP A 143 18.41 -19.51 13.70
C ASP A 143 17.65 -19.73 12.38
N SER A 144 17.29 -18.65 11.66
CA SER A 144 16.53 -18.72 10.42
C SER A 144 17.05 -17.73 9.37
N ASP A 145 17.16 -18.21 8.15
CA ASP A 145 17.46 -17.33 6.99
C ASP A 145 16.24 -16.53 6.52
N LYS A 146 15.05 -16.79 7.07
CA LYS A 146 13.83 -16.04 6.72
C LYS A 146 13.55 -14.96 7.74
N ALA A 147 13.13 -13.79 7.23
CA ALA A 147 12.62 -12.71 8.04
C ALA A 147 11.08 -12.80 8.12
N VAL A 148 10.52 -12.21 9.16
CA VAL A 148 9.08 -12.21 9.43
C VAL A 148 8.57 -10.82 9.72
N LEU A 149 7.30 -10.58 9.43
CA LEU A 149 6.59 -9.39 9.84
C LEU A 149 6.47 -9.34 11.36
N GLN A 150 7.06 -8.33 12.00
CA GLN A 150 7.05 -8.16 13.44
C GLN A 150 6.00 -7.13 13.88
N LYS A 151 5.96 -5.99 13.21
CA LYS A 151 5.03 -4.90 13.54
C LYS A 151 4.55 -4.19 12.28
N VAL A 152 3.28 -3.81 12.30
CA VAL A 152 2.66 -2.89 11.33
C VAL A 152 2.05 -1.74 12.11
N ASP A 153 2.34 -0.54 11.71
CA ASP A 153 1.70 0.69 12.16
C ASP A 153 1.48 1.60 10.95
N TYR A 154 0.57 2.56 11.05
CA TYR A 154 0.33 3.50 9.97
C TYR A 154 0.03 4.91 10.49
N THR A 155 0.43 5.88 9.69
CA THR A 155 0.12 7.30 9.89
C THR A 155 -0.85 7.73 8.81
N PRO A 156 -2.11 8.06 9.14
CA PRO A 156 -3.05 8.61 8.18
C PRO A 156 -2.68 10.04 7.87
N ILE A 157 -2.58 10.36 6.59
CA ILE A 157 -2.19 11.66 6.06
C ILE A 157 -3.40 12.29 5.36
N TYR A 158 -3.58 13.58 5.58
CA TYR A 158 -4.53 14.42 4.84
C TYR A 158 -3.79 15.37 3.92
N VAL A 159 -4.23 15.47 2.68
CA VAL A 159 -3.70 16.43 1.71
C VAL A 159 -4.49 17.73 1.83
N LEU A 160 -3.91 18.69 2.55
CA LEU A 160 -4.52 20.02 2.72
C LEU A 160 -4.26 20.88 1.49
N ASP A 161 -5.32 21.41 0.87
CA ASP A 161 -5.22 22.43 -0.20
C ASP A 161 -5.32 23.84 0.43
N ASN A 162 -4.19 24.50 0.54
CA ASN A 162 -4.06 25.86 1.09
C ASN A 162 -4.54 26.94 0.10
N GLY A 163 -5.00 26.54 -1.09
CA GLY A 163 -5.50 27.44 -2.14
C GLY A 163 -4.42 27.86 -3.14
N THR A 164 -4.89 28.34 -4.29
CA THR A 164 -4.03 28.63 -5.46
C THR A 164 -3.03 29.77 -5.28
N LYS A 165 -3.20 30.59 -4.25
CA LYS A 165 -2.31 31.73 -3.95
C LYS A 165 -1.25 31.41 -2.90
N ALA A 166 -1.32 30.23 -2.26
CA ALA A 166 -0.35 29.82 -1.27
C ALA A 166 0.96 29.38 -1.94
N GLU A 167 2.10 29.70 -1.35
CA GLU A 167 3.42 29.26 -1.79
C GLU A 167 3.49 27.71 -1.84
N ASN A 168 3.00 27.07 -0.77
CA ASN A 168 2.82 25.62 -0.68
C ASN A 168 1.33 25.28 -0.76
N ARG A 169 0.81 25.11 -1.97
CA ARG A 169 -0.60 24.85 -2.18
C ARG A 169 -1.05 23.56 -1.51
N PHE A 170 -0.33 22.48 -1.71
CA PHE A 170 -0.65 21.18 -1.13
C PHE A 170 0.32 20.86 0.00
N GLU A 171 -0.22 20.43 1.13
CA GLU A 171 0.54 20.08 2.32
C GLU A 171 0.06 18.73 2.86
N LEU A 172 1.03 17.84 3.12
CA LEU A 172 0.76 16.57 3.78
C LEU A 172 0.70 16.78 5.30
N THR A 173 -0.40 16.39 5.92
CA THR A 173 -0.65 16.61 7.33
C THR A 173 -1.05 15.32 8.02
N ASP A 174 -0.39 14.97 9.12
CA ASP A 174 -0.83 13.86 9.98
C ASP A 174 -2.24 14.17 10.52
N MET A 175 -3.21 13.35 10.14
CA MET A 175 -4.62 13.56 10.46
C MET A 175 -4.88 13.52 11.97
N LYS A 176 -4.22 12.61 12.70
CA LYS A 176 -4.43 12.44 14.14
C LYS A 176 -3.91 13.67 14.90
N LYS A 177 -2.67 14.07 14.56
CA LYS A 177 -2.06 15.26 15.15
C LYS A 177 -2.87 16.51 14.82
N PHE A 178 -3.29 16.66 13.58
CA PHE A 178 -4.02 17.84 13.11
C PHE A 178 -5.40 17.97 13.78
N ALA A 179 -6.10 16.83 13.95
CA ALA A 179 -7.35 16.79 14.68
C ALA A 179 -7.17 17.16 16.15
N GLN A 180 -6.08 16.71 16.78
CA GLN A 180 -5.77 17.04 18.17
C GLN A 180 -5.42 18.52 18.35
N ASP A 181 -4.60 19.10 17.46
CA ASP A 181 -4.23 20.52 17.49
C ASP A 181 -5.51 21.40 17.39
N TYR A 182 -6.43 21.07 16.47
CA TYR A 182 -7.69 21.78 16.33
C TYR A 182 -8.56 21.67 17.59
N ALA A 183 -8.68 20.49 18.18
CA ALA A 183 -9.45 20.27 19.41
C ALA A 183 -8.86 21.03 20.60
N ASN A 184 -7.56 21.27 20.61
CA ASN A 184 -6.84 22.05 21.62
C ASN A 184 -6.93 23.58 21.38
N GLY A 185 -7.62 24.02 20.33
CA GLY A 185 -7.90 25.44 20.05
C GLY A 185 -7.08 26.06 18.92
N ASP A 186 -6.18 25.32 18.27
CA ASP A 186 -5.49 25.80 17.06
C ASP A 186 -6.42 25.65 15.84
N THR A 187 -7.25 26.65 15.63
CA THR A 187 -8.19 26.71 14.51
C THR A 187 -7.69 27.54 13.34
N SER A 188 -6.42 27.94 13.36
CA SER A 188 -5.85 28.88 12.37
C SER A 188 -5.70 28.27 10.98
N ARG A 189 -5.52 26.95 10.90
CA ARG A 189 -5.14 26.25 9.66
C ARG A 189 -6.33 25.65 8.90
N ILE A 190 -7.44 25.34 9.58
CA ILE A 190 -8.59 24.70 8.95
C ILE A 190 -9.92 25.26 9.48
N SER A 191 -10.94 25.16 8.64
CA SER A 191 -12.31 25.43 9.04
C SER A 191 -12.90 24.29 9.88
N ARG A 192 -13.96 24.59 10.65
CA ARG A 192 -14.75 23.57 11.36
C ARG A 192 -15.21 22.46 10.41
N LYS A 193 -15.66 22.81 9.20
CA LYS A 193 -16.11 21.86 8.19
C LYS A 193 -14.98 20.88 7.80
N THR A 194 -13.77 21.38 7.62
CA THR A 194 -12.61 20.55 7.29
C THR A 194 -12.26 19.63 8.46
N TYR A 195 -12.29 20.14 9.69
CA TYR A 195 -12.09 19.33 10.90
C TYR A 195 -13.09 18.17 10.99
N ASP A 196 -14.39 18.45 10.85
CA ASP A 196 -15.45 17.45 10.91
C ASP A 196 -15.27 16.39 9.81
N SER A 197 -14.82 16.79 8.62
CA SER A 197 -14.47 15.87 7.54
C SER A 197 -13.30 14.96 7.91
N ILE A 198 -12.23 15.50 8.50
CA ILE A 198 -11.06 14.73 8.94
C ILE A 198 -11.46 13.70 10.00
N ILE A 199 -12.27 14.10 11.00
CA ILE A 199 -12.74 13.19 12.04
C ILE A 199 -13.54 12.03 11.43
N SER A 200 -14.50 12.33 10.54
CA SER A 200 -15.31 11.30 9.87
C SER A 200 -14.46 10.31 9.06
N LYS A 201 -13.38 10.80 8.42
CA LYS A 201 -12.46 9.95 7.66
C LYS A 201 -11.59 9.11 8.58
N LEU A 202 -11.08 9.68 9.69
CA LEU A 202 -10.32 8.93 10.70
C LEU A 202 -11.13 7.78 11.30
N GLU A 203 -12.42 8.02 11.61
CA GLU A 203 -13.31 6.98 12.13
C GLU A 203 -13.43 5.79 11.17
N LYS A 204 -13.49 6.04 9.87
CA LYS A 204 -13.52 5.01 8.83
C LYS A 204 -12.19 4.24 8.72
N LEU A 205 -11.07 4.87 9.06
CA LEU A 205 -9.74 4.27 9.02
C LEU A 205 -9.37 3.51 10.31
N GLN A 206 -10.15 3.57 11.38
CA GLN A 206 -9.82 2.98 12.70
C GLN A 206 -9.62 1.48 12.68
N SER A 207 -10.06 0.77 11.66
CA SER A 207 -9.80 -0.66 11.46
C SER A 207 -9.44 -0.98 10.01
N PRO A 208 -8.42 -0.36 9.42
CA PRO A 208 -8.06 -0.68 8.04
C PRO A 208 -7.40 -2.06 7.92
N CYS A 209 -7.00 -2.70 9.05
CA CYS A 209 -6.33 -3.98 9.06
C CYS A 209 -7.17 -5.05 9.77
N THR A 210 -7.68 -6.01 9.01
CA THR A 210 -8.38 -7.20 9.51
C THR A 210 -7.44 -8.41 9.48
N ARG A 211 -7.62 -9.38 10.41
CA ARG A 211 -6.95 -10.67 10.32
C ARG A 211 -7.83 -11.67 9.60
N THR A 212 -7.34 -12.20 8.52
CA THR A 212 -7.99 -13.28 7.77
C THR A 212 -7.06 -14.49 7.70
N GLY A 213 -7.62 -15.67 7.97
CA GLY A 213 -6.91 -16.93 7.71
C GLY A 213 -7.17 -17.37 6.27
N MET A 214 -6.20 -17.96 5.59
CA MET A 214 -6.49 -18.71 4.37
C MET A 214 -7.35 -19.90 4.77
N ASN A 215 -8.65 -19.85 4.43
CA ASN A 215 -9.54 -20.99 4.64
C ASN A 215 -9.01 -22.18 3.84
N LYS A 216 -9.02 -23.36 4.50
CA LYS A 216 -8.67 -24.66 3.94
C LYS A 216 -9.52 -25.03 2.74
#